data_66be5cc5625d86b215d3c0f77e286615
#
_entry.id   66be5cc5625d86b215d3c0f77e286615
#
_cell.length_a   1.000
_cell.length_b   1.000
_cell.length_c   1.000
_cell.angle_alpha   90.00
_cell.angle_beta   90.00
_cell.angle_gamma   90.00
#
_symmetry.space_group_name_H-M   'P 1'
#
loop_
_entity.id
_entity.type
_entity.pdbx_description
1 polymer ?
#
loop_
_entity_poly.entity_id
_entity_poly.type
_entity_poly.pdbx_seq_one_letter_code
_entity_poly.pdbx_strand_id
1 'polypeptide(L)'
;MFFCLFCRGYFSLLLSFAIESAFDASKRAFQGVTSKKAIRDESYIERVLWMKLPLFLKRKSWMLLATSSATTPLLVVDVASRRRRRNNTKVMTTSSSSSFQMGRDTLRVDFELHRENRLRLAQAMEEKINAEKKKTKKERNLVLVESGKQTQRYGTDNEPLFRQESYFHWMFGCRESDCFGALDVEKKKAILFVPRLPDEYVVWMGKPLSNEELASKYKIEEVRYADELEAYLEEEGVTALVHVLSGTNTDSGLPTLKANVPSSSKVEIDESILFEEITLLRTLKTKREQEVLEYASKISSQAHVAAIKSLQPGTMEYQLEAAFLHHIYNQGGMRFSSYPSICASGNNAAVLHYGHSGAPNDKECKSGELVLMDMGGEYHCMCADITTTVPVSGKFTSDQKIFYDGVLQAHKDVLVNIKPGAVWTDLHLLAERSILSMLQKLNVLNESSSMEEMLENRVCAVFMPHGLGHLLGIDTHDVGGYGLRNSRDRILKPGLKSCRTAKALEENNVMTVEPGCYFVDALIDDVNMSENVKKCINFDTIDKKFRGFGGVRIEDNLVVTKTGCKSWTNVPRETEDIERVMSGELVWP
;
A
#
# COMPACT_ATOMS: atom_id res chain seq x y z
N MET A 1 47.41 20.59 8.66
CA MET A 1 46.03 20.52 9.10
C MET A 1 45.59 21.70 9.98
N PHE A 2 46.36 22.74 10.12
CA PHE A 2 46.04 23.92 10.97
C PHE A 2 45.71 25.21 10.20
N PHE A 3 45.77 25.20 8.87
CA PHE A 3 45.49 26.40 8.03
C PHE A 3 44.09 26.50 7.45
N CYS A 4 43.24 25.47 7.62
CA CYS A 4 41.90 25.42 7.02
C CYS A 4 40.77 25.89 7.96
N LEU A 5 41.02 26.00 9.26
CA LEU A 5 40.00 26.43 10.24
C LEU A 5 39.90 27.95 10.41
N PHE A 6 40.97 28.69 10.09
CA PHE A 6 40.99 30.17 10.22
C PHE A 6 40.27 30.89 9.08
N CYS A 7 40.23 30.31 7.88
CA CYS A 7 39.52 30.91 6.74
C CYS A 7 37.98 30.75 6.79
N ARG A 8 37.44 29.74 7.47
CA ARG A 8 35.98 29.57 7.62
C ARG A 8 35.36 30.55 8.63
N GLY A 9 36.08 30.90 9.69
CA GLY A 9 35.60 31.86 10.71
C GLY A 9 35.52 33.29 10.20
N TYR A 10 36.46 33.73 9.37
CA TYR A 10 36.49 35.09 8.83
C TYR A 10 35.43 35.33 7.73
N PHE A 11 35.11 34.30 6.96
CA PHE A 11 34.08 34.41 5.92
C PHE A 11 32.65 34.44 6.49
N SER A 12 32.40 33.73 7.60
CA SER A 12 31.13 33.76 8.32
C SER A 12 30.91 35.12 9.00
N LEU A 13 31.94 35.74 9.59
CA LEU A 13 31.82 37.05 10.22
C LEU A 13 31.58 38.18 9.17
N LEU A 14 32.24 38.14 8.03
CA LEU A 14 32.07 39.12 6.95
C LEU A 14 30.67 38.99 6.30
N LEU A 15 30.13 37.80 6.22
CA LEU A 15 28.76 37.57 5.68
C LEU A 15 27.68 38.08 6.67
N SER A 16 27.86 37.85 7.97
CA SER A 16 26.97 38.37 9.01
C SER A 16 26.98 39.92 9.04
N PHE A 17 28.15 40.56 8.94
CA PHE A 17 28.27 42.02 8.91
C PHE A 17 27.63 42.63 7.64
N ALA A 18 27.74 41.95 6.50
CA ALA A 18 27.12 42.40 5.25
C ALA A 18 25.57 42.28 5.29
N ILE A 19 25.07 41.27 5.96
CA ILE A 19 23.63 41.05 6.13
C ILE A 19 23.02 42.06 7.13
N GLU A 20 23.69 42.32 8.25
CA GLU A 20 23.24 43.35 9.21
C GLU A 20 23.26 44.77 8.63
N SER A 21 24.31 45.11 7.85
CA SER A 21 24.41 46.40 7.19
C SER A 21 23.31 46.62 6.11
N ALA A 22 22.95 45.56 5.41
CA ALA A 22 21.85 45.59 4.44
C ALA A 22 20.46 45.72 5.11
N PHE A 23 20.32 45.11 6.29
CA PHE A 23 19.09 45.17 7.09
C PHE A 23 18.84 46.56 7.69
N ASP A 24 19.91 47.23 8.17
CA ASP A 24 19.83 48.60 8.72
C ASP A 24 19.63 49.66 7.62
N ALA A 25 20.18 49.46 6.43
CA ALA A 25 19.90 50.32 5.28
C ALA A 25 18.43 50.21 4.82
N SER A 26 17.82 49.02 4.93
CA SER A 26 16.42 48.78 4.63
C SER A 26 15.50 49.45 5.63
N LYS A 27 15.81 49.40 6.92
CA LYS A 27 15.02 50.07 7.98
C LYS A 27 14.98 51.59 7.81
N ARG A 28 16.08 52.23 7.39
CA ARG A 28 16.12 53.68 7.14
C ARG A 28 15.34 54.12 5.90
N ALA A 29 15.19 53.23 4.91
CA ALA A 29 14.39 53.52 3.73
C ALA A 29 12.86 53.44 3.99
N PHE A 30 12.44 52.76 5.06
CA PHE A 30 11.02 52.58 5.39
C PHE A 30 10.42 53.62 6.34
N GLN A 31 11.22 54.55 6.90
CA GLN A 31 10.70 55.59 7.80
C GLN A 31 9.99 56.74 7.10
N GLY A 32 9.82 56.72 5.80
CA GLY A 32 9.23 57.78 4.99
C GLY A 32 7.84 57.51 4.38
N VAL A 33 7.21 56.35 4.61
CA VAL A 33 5.93 56.03 3.95
C VAL A 33 4.80 55.87 4.97
N THR A 34 4.02 56.95 5.13
CA THR A 34 2.78 56.94 5.89
C THR A 34 1.59 56.60 5.00
N SER A 35 1.27 55.32 4.83
CA SER A 35 -0.06 54.90 4.36
C SER A 35 -0.34 53.47 4.78
N LYS A 36 -1.40 53.31 5.57
CA LYS A 36 -1.85 52.06 6.21
C LYS A 36 -2.43 51.01 5.24
N LYS A 37 -2.25 51.14 3.94
CA LYS A 37 -2.90 50.25 2.93
C LYS A 37 -1.95 49.33 2.16
N ALA A 38 -0.63 49.40 2.40
CA ALA A 38 0.39 48.66 1.62
C ALA A 38 1.06 47.49 2.35
N ILE A 39 0.57 47.07 3.52
CA ILE A 39 1.25 46.04 4.37
C ILE A 39 0.50 44.69 4.34
N ARG A 40 -0.20 44.34 3.29
CA ARG A 40 -0.90 43.03 3.17
C ARG A 40 -0.51 42.17 1.96
N ASP A 41 0.55 42.52 1.27
CA ASP A 41 0.99 41.70 0.13
C ASP A 41 2.47 41.30 0.26
N GLU A 42 2.72 40.17 0.91
CA GLU A 42 4.06 39.58 1.08
C GLU A 42 4.72 39.31 -0.29
N SER A 43 3.93 39.04 -1.34
CA SER A 43 4.44 38.77 -2.70
C SER A 43 5.11 39.99 -3.34
N TYR A 44 4.78 41.18 -2.88
CA TYR A 44 5.37 42.42 -3.40
C TYR A 44 6.77 42.69 -2.81
N ILE A 45 6.99 42.27 -1.56
CA ILE A 45 8.28 42.47 -0.86
C ILE A 45 9.36 41.53 -1.44
N GLU A 46 9.01 40.30 -1.76
CA GLU A 46 9.95 39.35 -2.40
C GLU A 46 10.40 39.80 -3.81
N ARG A 47 9.47 40.34 -4.62
CA ARG A 47 9.81 40.82 -5.97
C ARG A 47 10.75 42.01 -5.97
N VAL A 48 10.68 42.89 -4.99
CA VAL A 48 11.54 44.07 -4.85
C VAL A 48 12.96 43.69 -4.38
N LEU A 49 13.09 42.66 -3.56
CA LEU A 49 14.39 42.14 -3.08
C LEU A 49 15.18 41.44 -4.19
N TRP A 50 14.52 40.78 -5.13
CA TRP A 50 15.18 40.06 -6.24
C TRP A 50 15.70 40.97 -7.35
N MET A 51 15.15 42.16 -7.52
CA MET A 51 15.54 43.08 -8.58
C MET A 51 16.78 43.97 -8.27
N LYS A 52 17.28 43.99 -7.02
CA LYS A 52 18.38 44.86 -6.61
C LYS A 52 19.70 44.16 -6.22
N LEU A 53 19.86 42.87 -6.53
CA LEU A 53 21.17 42.24 -6.38
C LEU A 53 22.08 42.59 -7.57
N PRO A 54 23.30 43.13 -7.33
CA PRO A 54 24.22 43.52 -8.40
C PRO A 54 24.65 42.32 -9.24
N LEU A 55 24.68 42.49 -10.55
CA LEU A 55 25.11 41.48 -11.58
C LEU A 55 26.51 40.87 -11.35
N PHE A 56 27.26 41.37 -10.42
CA PHE A 56 28.64 40.95 -10.14
C PHE A 56 28.73 39.61 -9.34
N LEU A 57 27.67 39.18 -8.68
CA LEU A 57 27.61 37.92 -7.95
C LEU A 57 27.18 36.71 -8.80
N LYS A 58 26.64 36.94 -9.98
CA LYS A 58 26.18 35.88 -10.88
C LYS A 58 27.28 35.20 -11.73
N ARG A 59 28.52 35.70 -11.72
CA ARG A 59 29.60 35.22 -12.64
C ARG A 59 30.77 34.51 -11.97
N LYS A 60 30.82 34.28 -10.66
CA LYS A 60 31.98 33.66 -9.98
C LYS A 60 31.75 32.26 -9.41
N SER A 61 30.64 31.58 -9.66
CA SER A 61 30.43 30.21 -9.17
C SER A 61 31.00 29.09 -10.05
N TRP A 62 31.63 29.42 -11.21
CA TRP A 62 32.11 28.40 -12.17
C TRP A 62 33.62 28.32 -12.33
N MET A 63 34.42 28.96 -11.46
CA MET A 63 35.86 29.05 -11.69
C MET A 63 36.75 28.68 -10.48
N LEU A 64 36.30 27.77 -9.63
CA LEU A 64 37.10 27.28 -8.48
C LEU A 64 37.04 25.75 -8.35
N LEU A 65 37.20 25.04 -9.47
CA LEU A 65 37.40 23.58 -9.50
C LEU A 65 38.49 23.18 -10.50
N ALA A 66 39.66 23.83 -10.42
CA ALA A 66 40.83 23.34 -11.10
C ALA A 66 42.05 23.93 -10.40
N THR A 67 42.60 23.26 -9.39
CA THR A 67 44.04 23.11 -9.06
C THR A 67 44.15 22.51 -7.67
N SER A 68 44.42 21.22 -7.56
CA SER A 68 45.43 20.68 -6.63
C SER A 68 45.85 19.29 -7.12
N SER A 69 47.04 19.22 -7.65
CA SER A 69 47.78 18.01 -7.96
C SER A 69 48.29 17.36 -6.69
N ALA A 70 48.04 16.08 -6.48
CA ALA A 70 48.93 15.18 -5.72
C ALA A 70 48.59 13.72 -6.09
N THR A 71 49.46 13.16 -6.82
CA THR A 71 49.90 11.78 -7.07
C THR A 71 49.25 10.63 -6.27
N THR A 72 48.54 9.76 -6.97
CA THR A 72 48.46 8.32 -6.70
C THR A 72 48.29 7.58 -8.04
N PRO A 73 48.89 6.39 -8.24
CA PRO A 73 49.07 5.81 -9.58
C PRO A 73 47.78 5.29 -10.17
N LEU A 74 47.48 5.75 -11.38
CA LEU A 74 46.38 5.24 -12.21
C LEU A 74 46.73 3.85 -12.72
N LEU A 75 45.85 2.91 -12.45
CA LEU A 75 45.72 1.66 -13.21
C LEU A 75 45.13 2.03 -14.57
N VAL A 76 45.92 1.99 -15.62
CA VAL A 76 45.48 2.23 -16.98
C VAL A 76 44.72 0.96 -17.46
N VAL A 77 43.41 1.02 -17.52
CA VAL A 77 42.62 0.05 -18.28
C VAL A 77 42.44 0.59 -19.69
N ASP A 78 43.09 -0.08 -20.63
CA ASP A 78 43.06 0.20 -22.06
C ASP A 78 41.64 0.01 -22.61
N VAL A 79 40.92 1.11 -22.88
CA VAL A 79 39.60 1.08 -23.52
C VAL A 79 39.81 1.19 -25.03
N ALA A 80 39.94 0.03 -25.66
CA ALA A 80 39.99 -0.08 -27.10
C ALA A 80 38.80 0.64 -27.76
N SER A 81 39.11 1.61 -28.59
CA SER A 81 38.21 2.42 -29.40
C SER A 81 37.39 1.54 -30.37
N ARG A 82 36.18 1.16 -29.97
CA ARG A 82 35.18 0.66 -30.95
C ARG A 82 34.45 1.87 -31.56
N ARG A 83 34.88 2.27 -32.78
CA ARG A 83 34.08 3.10 -33.70
C ARG A 83 32.71 2.43 -33.88
N ARG A 84 31.71 2.89 -33.17
CA ARG A 84 30.31 2.54 -33.44
C ARG A 84 29.86 3.33 -34.68
N ARG A 85 29.52 2.63 -35.76
CA ARG A 85 28.75 3.12 -36.88
C ARG A 85 27.52 3.87 -36.33
N ARG A 86 27.34 5.12 -36.71
CA ARG A 86 26.06 5.83 -36.57
C ARG A 86 25.02 5.10 -37.43
N ASN A 87 24.31 4.16 -36.86
CA ASN A 87 23.03 3.78 -37.40
C ASN A 87 22.08 4.92 -37.06
N ASN A 88 21.48 5.49 -38.11
CA ASN A 88 20.30 6.34 -38.01
C ASN A 88 19.18 5.55 -37.32
N THR A 89 19.15 5.55 -36.02
CA THR A 89 17.98 5.15 -35.26
C THR A 89 16.95 6.25 -35.50
N LYS A 90 15.98 5.99 -36.39
CA LYS A 90 14.70 6.67 -36.34
C LYS A 90 14.32 6.76 -34.87
N VAL A 91 14.15 7.98 -34.37
CA VAL A 91 13.43 8.21 -33.12
C VAL A 91 12.08 7.57 -33.37
N MET A 92 11.90 6.35 -32.87
CA MET A 92 10.56 5.79 -32.71
C MET A 92 9.85 6.77 -31.79
N THR A 93 8.97 7.58 -32.36
CA THR A 93 7.87 8.17 -31.61
C THR A 93 7.21 6.97 -30.92
N THR A 94 7.40 6.84 -29.62
CA THR A 94 6.68 5.86 -28.81
C THR A 94 5.21 6.23 -28.97
N SER A 95 4.50 5.49 -29.82
CA SER A 95 3.04 5.43 -29.75
C SER A 95 2.75 5.18 -28.27
N SER A 96 1.97 6.04 -27.63
CA SER A 96 1.59 5.90 -26.24
C SER A 96 0.97 4.50 -26.08
N SER A 97 1.73 3.56 -25.55
CA SER A 97 1.20 2.20 -25.39
C SER A 97 0.10 2.30 -24.34
N SER A 98 -1.11 1.79 -24.66
CA SER A 98 -2.25 1.71 -23.75
C SER A 98 -1.95 0.75 -22.58
N SER A 99 -0.87 1.04 -21.83
CA SER A 99 -0.36 0.19 -20.77
C SER A 99 0.42 1.00 -19.74
N PHE A 100 0.48 0.48 -18.52
CA PHE A 100 1.35 0.93 -17.45
C PHE A 100 2.59 0.02 -17.37
N GLN A 101 3.77 0.61 -17.19
CA GLN A 101 5.02 -0.08 -16.94
C GLN A 101 6.05 0.88 -16.33
N MET A 102 6.81 0.44 -15.33
CA MET A 102 7.84 1.24 -14.65
C MET A 102 9.25 1.06 -15.23
N GLY A 103 9.37 0.31 -16.31
CA GLY A 103 10.64 0.02 -17.00
C GLY A 103 10.54 -1.29 -17.75
N ARG A 104 11.49 -1.58 -18.63
CA ARG A 104 11.41 -2.73 -19.54
C ARG A 104 11.36 -4.09 -18.82
N ASP A 105 11.89 -4.16 -17.59
CA ASP A 105 12.01 -5.39 -16.82
C ASP A 105 10.88 -5.56 -15.79
N THR A 106 9.93 -4.61 -15.71
CA THR A 106 8.75 -4.68 -14.85
C THR A 106 7.52 -5.16 -15.62
N LEU A 107 6.49 -5.60 -14.92
CA LEU A 107 5.25 -6.06 -15.55
C LEU A 107 4.62 -4.95 -16.39
N ARG A 108 4.24 -5.29 -17.61
CA ARG A 108 3.43 -4.43 -18.45
C ARG A 108 1.94 -4.71 -18.21
N VAL A 109 1.23 -3.75 -17.62
CA VAL A 109 -0.21 -3.82 -17.35
C VAL A 109 -0.97 -3.17 -18.50
N ASP A 110 -1.75 -3.95 -19.25
CA ASP A 110 -2.63 -3.44 -20.30
C ASP A 110 -3.87 -2.79 -19.68
N PHE A 111 -4.21 -1.56 -20.08
CA PHE A 111 -5.41 -0.87 -19.61
C PHE A 111 -6.73 -1.52 -20.06
N GLU A 112 -6.68 -2.60 -20.84
CA GLU A 112 -7.83 -3.47 -21.04
C GLU A 112 -8.37 -4.05 -19.72
N LEU A 113 -7.53 -4.16 -18.68
CA LEU A 113 -7.94 -4.50 -17.33
C LEU A 113 -9.10 -3.60 -16.86
N HIS A 114 -8.91 -2.29 -16.93
CA HIS A 114 -9.90 -1.32 -16.46
C HIS A 114 -11.11 -1.22 -17.40
N ARG A 115 -10.91 -1.41 -18.70
CA ARG A 115 -12.01 -1.49 -19.66
C ARG A 115 -12.89 -2.70 -19.40
N GLU A 116 -12.32 -3.87 -19.15
CA GLU A 116 -13.03 -5.08 -18.73
C GLU A 116 -13.85 -4.83 -17.46
N ASN A 117 -13.27 -4.17 -16.45
CA ASN A 117 -13.95 -3.83 -15.21
C ASN A 117 -15.14 -2.89 -15.43
N ARG A 118 -15.00 -1.86 -16.27
CA ARG A 118 -16.11 -0.96 -16.63
C ARG A 118 -17.24 -1.70 -17.35
N LEU A 119 -16.93 -2.63 -18.26
CA LEU A 119 -17.94 -3.42 -18.96
C LEU A 119 -18.68 -4.37 -18.02
N ARG A 120 -17.98 -5.00 -17.07
CA ARG A 120 -18.58 -5.83 -16.01
C ARG A 120 -19.51 -4.98 -15.14
N LEU A 121 -19.09 -3.78 -14.76
CA LEU A 121 -19.91 -2.87 -13.97
C LEU A 121 -21.16 -2.42 -14.73
N ALA A 122 -21.02 -2.02 -16.00
CA ALA A 122 -22.16 -1.62 -16.82
C ALA A 122 -23.20 -2.74 -16.91
N GLN A 123 -22.75 -3.98 -17.11
CA GLN A 123 -23.65 -5.15 -17.15
C GLN A 123 -24.35 -5.38 -15.81
N ALA A 124 -23.62 -5.36 -14.69
CA ALA A 124 -24.20 -5.57 -13.35
C ALA A 124 -25.22 -4.47 -13.00
N MET A 125 -24.88 -3.21 -13.32
CA MET A 125 -25.80 -2.08 -13.12
C MET A 125 -27.06 -2.22 -13.99
N GLU A 126 -26.93 -2.59 -15.26
CA GLU A 126 -28.06 -2.80 -16.16
C GLU A 126 -28.99 -3.91 -15.63
N GLU A 127 -28.44 -5.03 -15.19
CA GLU A 127 -29.20 -6.15 -14.59
C GLU A 127 -29.91 -5.69 -13.31
N LYS A 128 -29.25 -4.96 -12.44
CA LYS A 128 -29.80 -4.46 -11.17
C LYS A 128 -30.95 -3.45 -11.40
N ILE A 129 -30.72 -2.45 -12.26
CA ILE A 129 -31.72 -1.43 -12.63
C ILE A 129 -32.99 -2.09 -13.22
N ASN A 130 -32.78 -3.09 -14.08
CA ASN A 130 -33.92 -3.83 -14.68
C ASN A 130 -34.70 -4.65 -13.64
N ALA A 131 -34.00 -5.30 -12.68
CA ALA A 131 -34.63 -6.12 -11.64
C ALA A 131 -35.45 -5.26 -10.66
N GLU A 132 -35.00 -4.08 -10.33
CA GLU A 132 -35.71 -3.18 -9.40
C GLU A 132 -36.90 -2.45 -10.02
N LYS A 133 -37.17 -2.66 -11.33
CA LYS A 133 -38.26 -1.99 -12.08
C LYS A 133 -38.21 -0.45 -11.97
N LYS A 134 -37.09 0.10 -11.66
CA LYS A 134 -36.84 1.56 -11.53
C LYS A 134 -36.82 2.26 -12.91
N LYS A 135 -37.21 1.61 -13.99
CA LYS A 135 -37.33 2.24 -15.31
C LYS A 135 -38.52 3.19 -15.36
N THR A 136 -38.26 4.44 -15.13
CA THR A 136 -39.08 5.47 -15.72
C THR A 136 -38.71 5.58 -17.21
N LYS A 137 -39.65 5.76 -18.09
CA LYS A 137 -39.55 5.54 -19.56
C LYS A 137 -38.54 6.41 -20.32
N LYS A 138 -37.70 7.23 -19.65
CA LYS A 138 -36.81 8.23 -20.29
C LYS A 138 -35.51 8.54 -19.54
N GLU A 139 -35.05 7.66 -18.69
CA GLU A 139 -33.86 7.96 -17.89
C GLU A 139 -32.62 7.33 -18.52
N ARG A 140 -31.57 8.14 -18.66
CA ARG A 140 -30.19 7.73 -18.93
C ARG A 140 -29.51 7.41 -17.62
N ASN A 141 -28.98 6.22 -17.45
CA ASN A 141 -28.30 5.83 -16.23
C ASN A 141 -26.79 6.10 -16.36
N LEU A 142 -26.25 6.94 -15.49
CA LEU A 142 -24.84 7.28 -15.43
C LEU A 142 -24.26 6.86 -14.09
N VAL A 143 -23.16 6.10 -14.10
CA VAL A 143 -22.31 5.97 -12.92
C VAL A 143 -21.36 7.15 -12.91
N LEU A 144 -21.22 7.82 -11.78
CA LEU A 144 -20.27 8.92 -11.59
C LEU A 144 -19.38 8.63 -10.36
N VAL A 145 -18.06 8.65 -10.57
CA VAL A 145 -17.05 8.51 -9.52
C VAL A 145 -16.08 9.68 -9.56
N GLU A 146 -15.55 10.06 -8.40
CA GLU A 146 -14.55 11.11 -8.25
C GLU A 146 -13.20 10.49 -7.91
N SER A 147 -12.12 11.00 -8.49
CA SER A 147 -10.74 10.59 -8.21
C SER A 147 -10.25 11.13 -6.86
N GLY A 148 -9.14 10.59 -6.39
CA GLY A 148 -8.38 11.21 -5.31
C GLY A 148 -7.91 12.61 -5.73
N LYS A 149 -7.70 13.47 -4.72
CA LYS A 149 -7.19 14.84 -4.89
C LYS A 149 -5.72 14.91 -4.53
N GLN A 150 -4.94 15.67 -5.31
CA GLN A 150 -3.60 16.03 -4.90
C GLN A 150 -3.70 16.95 -3.68
N THR A 151 -3.03 16.58 -2.60
CA THR A 151 -3.04 17.35 -1.35
C THR A 151 -1.64 17.83 -1.01
N GLN A 152 -1.56 18.95 -0.32
CA GLN A 152 -0.31 19.47 0.21
C GLN A 152 -0.10 18.99 1.64
N ARG A 153 1.17 18.91 2.05
CA ARG A 153 1.51 18.61 3.44
C ARG A 153 1.14 19.80 4.31
N TYR A 154 -0.06 19.75 4.91
CA TYR A 154 -0.60 20.81 5.78
C TYR A 154 -0.52 22.21 5.10
N GLY A 155 0.11 23.18 5.75
CA GLY A 155 0.28 24.54 5.23
C GLY A 155 1.54 24.76 4.38
N THR A 156 2.12 23.72 3.77
CA THR A 156 3.31 23.80 2.92
C THR A 156 2.97 23.61 1.44
N ASP A 157 3.87 23.98 0.54
CA ASP A 157 3.81 23.72 -0.89
C ASP A 157 4.36 22.33 -1.29
N ASN A 158 4.71 21.49 -0.30
CA ASN A 158 5.21 20.14 -0.54
C ASN A 158 4.05 19.16 -0.67
N GLU A 159 4.04 18.41 -1.76
CA GLU A 159 3.03 17.41 -2.07
C GLU A 159 3.55 16.00 -1.74
N PRO A 160 2.83 15.21 -0.90
CA PRO A 160 3.07 13.77 -0.78
C PRO A 160 2.88 13.07 -2.13
N LEU A 161 3.50 11.92 -2.27
CA LEU A 161 3.25 11.06 -3.44
C LEU A 161 1.76 10.76 -3.57
N PHE A 162 1.19 11.09 -4.73
CA PHE A 162 -0.21 10.82 -5.01
C PHE A 162 -0.44 9.32 -5.27
N ARG A 163 -1.39 8.77 -4.55
CA ARG A 163 -1.96 7.44 -4.79
C ARG A 163 -3.45 7.60 -5.09
N GLN A 164 -3.91 6.99 -6.18
CA GLN A 164 -5.28 7.15 -6.65
C GLN A 164 -6.30 6.51 -5.69
N GLU A 165 -7.52 7.06 -5.67
CA GLU A 165 -8.67 6.49 -4.99
C GLU A 165 -9.03 5.13 -5.58
N SER A 166 -9.36 4.15 -4.75
CA SER A 166 -9.37 2.73 -5.13
C SER A 166 -10.51 2.37 -6.09
N TYR A 167 -11.72 2.88 -5.92
CA TYR A 167 -12.84 2.61 -6.83
C TYR A 167 -12.66 3.31 -8.18
N PHE A 168 -12.17 4.55 -8.16
CA PHE A 168 -11.83 5.28 -9.37
C PHE A 168 -10.70 4.56 -10.13
N HIS A 169 -9.66 4.12 -9.43
CA HIS A 169 -8.58 3.36 -10.04
C HIS A 169 -9.09 2.06 -10.65
N TRP A 170 -9.94 1.31 -9.97
CA TRP A 170 -10.50 0.05 -10.46
C TRP A 170 -11.23 0.23 -11.79
N MET A 171 -11.95 1.35 -11.94
CA MET A 171 -12.69 1.68 -13.17
C MET A 171 -11.79 2.24 -14.29
N PHE A 172 -10.86 3.13 -13.99
CA PHE A 172 -10.18 3.96 -15.00
C PHE A 172 -8.68 3.69 -15.12
N GLY A 173 -8.02 3.21 -14.08
CA GLY A 173 -6.56 3.08 -14.04
C GLY A 173 -5.81 4.40 -14.22
N CYS A 174 -6.54 5.51 -14.21
CA CYS A 174 -6.03 6.86 -14.40
C CYS A 174 -5.19 7.28 -13.19
N ARG A 175 -4.05 7.89 -13.46
CA ARG A 175 -3.09 8.33 -12.43
C ARG A 175 -3.10 9.82 -12.20
N GLU A 176 -3.86 10.55 -12.97
CA GLU A 176 -4.09 11.98 -12.82
C GLU A 176 -5.06 12.21 -11.63
N SER A 177 -4.76 13.21 -10.79
CA SER A 177 -5.62 13.64 -9.68
C SER A 177 -6.74 14.56 -10.14
N ASP A 178 -7.69 14.83 -9.26
CA ASP A 178 -8.71 15.86 -9.43
C ASP A 178 -9.61 15.63 -10.67
N CYS A 179 -9.84 14.37 -11.00
CA CYS A 179 -10.64 13.93 -12.13
C CYS A 179 -12.04 13.47 -11.70
N PHE A 180 -12.96 13.40 -12.67
CA PHE A 180 -14.19 12.62 -12.54
C PHE A 180 -14.23 11.55 -13.63
N GLY A 181 -14.91 10.46 -13.35
CA GLY A 181 -15.15 9.39 -14.31
C GLY A 181 -16.63 9.10 -14.41
N ALA A 182 -17.18 9.14 -15.62
CA ALA A 182 -18.55 8.72 -15.87
C ALA A 182 -18.59 7.44 -16.72
N LEU A 183 -19.62 6.60 -16.48
CA LEU A 183 -19.92 5.45 -17.29
C LEU A 183 -21.41 5.48 -17.66
N ASP A 184 -21.70 5.66 -18.95
CA ASP A 184 -23.05 5.51 -19.49
C ASP A 184 -23.38 4.02 -19.55
N VAL A 185 -24.34 3.59 -18.73
CA VAL A 185 -24.65 2.18 -18.51
C VAL A 185 -25.19 1.53 -19.78
N GLU A 186 -26.11 2.20 -20.47
CA GLU A 186 -26.77 1.68 -21.67
C GLU A 186 -25.82 1.65 -22.87
N LYS A 187 -25.04 2.72 -23.06
CA LYS A 187 -24.08 2.84 -24.18
C LYS A 187 -22.77 2.11 -23.91
N LYS A 188 -22.53 1.70 -22.65
CA LYS A 188 -21.25 1.13 -22.19
C LYS A 188 -20.05 2.02 -22.53
N LYS A 189 -20.29 3.33 -22.46
CA LYS A 189 -19.34 4.38 -22.85
C LYS A 189 -18.76 5.02 -21.60
N ALA A 190 -17.44 5.04 -21.50
CA ALA A 190 -16.71 5.70 -20.43
C ALA A 190 -16.24 7.08 -20.84
N ILE A 191 -16.37 8.05 -19.95
CA ILE A 191 -15.92 9.42 -20.11
C ILE A 191 -15.04 9.78 -18.93
N LEU A 192 -13.86 10.34 -19.22
CA LEU A 192 -12.95 10.86 -18.21
C LEU A 192 -12.98 12.38 -18.26
N PHE A 193 -13.16 13.03 -17.12
CA PHE A 193 -13.09 14.47 -16.98
C PHE A 193 -11.80 14.82 -16.23
N VAL A 194 -10.91 15.57 -16.90
CA VAL A 194 -9.61 15.96 -16.36
C VAL A 194 -9.55 17.45 -16.03
N PRO A 195 -8.75 17.87 -15.04
CA PRO A 195 -8.62 19.29 -14.74
C PRO A 195 -8.05 20.06 -15.94
N ARG A 196 -8.54 21.27 -16.17
CA ARG A 196 -7.95 22.22 -17.10
C ARG A 196 -6.77 22.90 -16.43
N LEU A 197 -5.57 22.51 -16.83
CA LEU A 197 -4.34 23.01 -16.22
C LEU A 197 -3.95 24.37 -16.84
N PRO A 198 -3.45 25.34 -16.04
CA PRO A 198 -2.96 26.61 -16.54
C PRO A 198 -1.71 26.43 -17.39
N ASP A 199 -1.45 27.36 -18.33
CA ASP A 199 -0.31 27.30 -19.26
C ASP A 199 1.05 27.26 -18.54
N GLU A 200 1.17 27.91 -17.38
CA GLU A 200 2.38 27.91 -16.56
C GLU A 200 2.74 26.52 -16.02
N TYR A 201 1.76 25.62 -15.95
CA TYR A 201 1.96 24.25 -15.48
C TYR A 201 3.02 23.51 -16.31
N VAL A 202 3.11 23.80 -17.60
CA VAL A 202 4.09 23.18 -18.52
C VAL A 202 5.53 23.43 -18.08
N VAL A 203 5.80 24.59 -17.46
CA VAL A 203 7.16 24.96 -17.00
C VAL A 203 7.61 24.08 -15.83
N TRP A 204 6.70 23.73 -14.94
CA TRP A 204 6.99 23.02 -13.70
C TRP A 204 6.81 21.51 -13.81
N MET A 205 5.79 21.07 -14.52
CA MET A 205 5.35 19.67 -14.56
C MET A 205 5.53 19.01 -15.93
N GLY A 206 5.99 19.76 -16.93
CA GLY A 206 6.07 19.29 -18.31
C GLY A 206 4.73 19.37 -19.04
N LYS A 207 4.76 19.13 -20.35
CA LYS A 207 3.56 19.20 -21.17
C LYS A 207 2.58 18.09 -20.80
N PRO A 208 1.34 18.40 -20.38
CA PRO A 208 0.31 17.40 -20.14
C PRO A 208 -0.07 16.68 -21.45
N LEU A 209 -0.57 15.46 -21.32
CA LEU A 209 -1.13 14.73 -22.46
C LEU A 209 -2.41 15.43 -22.93
N SER A 210 -2.65 15.41 -24.25
CA SER A 210 -3.92 15.88 -24.81
C SER A 210 -5.07 14.93 -24.45
N ASN A 211 -6.31 15.38 -24.61
CA ASN A 211 -7.49 14.56 -24.35
C ASN A 211 -7.50 13.29 -25.22
N GLU A 212 -7.04 13.38 -26.48
CA GLU A 212 -6.93 12.23 -27.39
C GLU A 212 -5.82 11.26 -26.95
N GLU A 213 -4.69 11.80 -26.46
CA GLU A 213 -3.61 10.98 -25.92
C GLU A 213 -4.05 10.25 -24.62
N LEU A 214 -4.80 10.94 -23.74
CA LEU A 214 -5.38 10.35 -22.53
C LEU A 214 -6.43 9.27 -22.86
N ALA A 215 -7.33 9.54 -23.83
CA ALA A 215 -8.32 8.59 -24.30
C ALA A 215 -7.66 7.31 -24.83
N SER A 216 -6.65 7.46 -25.67
CA SER A 216 -5.86 6.35 -26.21
C SER A 216 -5.12 5.59 -25.11
N LYS A 217 -4.45 6.30 -24.18
CA LYS A 217 -3.67 5.71 -23.07
C LYS A 217 -4.54 4.87 -22.16
N TYR A 218 -5.67 5.39 -21.69
CA TYR A 218 -6.55 4.75 -20.72
C TYR A 218 -7.67 3.90 -21.33
N LYS A 219 -7.71 3.77 -22.66
CA LYS A 219 -8.76 3.05 -23.41
C LYS A 219 -10.16 3.53 -23.01
N ILE A 220 -10.35 4.84 -23.10
CA ILE A 220 -11.58 5.55 -22.76
C ILE A 220 -12.15 6.15 -24.03
N GLU A 221 -13.48 6.07 -24.19
CA GLU A 221 -14.17 6.50 -25.40
C GLU A 221 -14.17 8.02 -25.58
N GLU A 222 -14.12 8.79 -24.47
CA GLU A 222 -14.14 10.26 -24.51
C GLU A 222 -13.39 10.84 -23.31
N VAL A 223 -12.64 11.94 -23.52
CA VAL A 223 -12.02 12.74 -22.46
C VAL A 223 -12.47 14.18 -22.62
N ARG A 224 -12.94 14.78 -21.54
CA ARG A 224 -13.39 16.18 -21.42
C ARG A 224 -12.64 16.88 -20.30
N TYR A 225 -12.85 18.18 -20.18
CA TYR A 225 -12.38 18.90 -19.00
C TYR A 225 -13.40 18.83 -17.85
N ALA A 226 -12.91 18.90 -16.61
CA ALA A 226 -13.76 18.78 -15.40
C ALA A 226 -14.79 19.93 -15.29
N ASP A 227 -14.47 21.09 -15.83
CA ASP A 227 -15.39 22.24 -15.91
C ASP A 227 -16.56 22.03 -16.93
N GLU A 228 -16.51 20.97 -17.73
CA GLU A 228 -17.56 20.58 -18.68
C GLU A 228 -18.52 19.51 -18.11
N LEU A 229 -18.29 19.04 -16.87
CA LEU A 229 -19.08 17.96 -16.26
C LEU A 229 -20.56 18.34 -16.17
N GLU A 230 -20.89 19.55 -15.70
CA GLU A 230 -22.28 20.00 -15.58
C GLU A 230 -23.01 19.98 -16.92
N ALA A 231 -22.40 20.58 -17.95
CA ALA A 231 -22.96 20.60 -19.30
C ALA A 231 -23.18 19.18 -19.85
N TYR A 232 -22.25 18.24 -19.57
CA TYR A 232 -22.39 16.83 -19.96
C TYR A 232 -23.57 16.14 -19.29
N LEU A 233 -23.77 16.40 -17.99
CA LEU A 233 -24.90 15.80 -17.25
C LEU A 233 -26.25 16.26 -17.75
N GLU A 234 -26.34 17.47 -18.34
CA GLU A 234 -27.56 18.07 -18.91
C GLU A 234 -27.71 17.85 -20.41
N GLU A 235 -26.73 17.21 -21.08
CA GLU A 235 -26.82 16.90 -22.52
C GLU A 235 -28.04 16.03 -22.86
N GLU A 236 -28.59 16.26 -24.07
CA GLU A 236 -29.65 15.45 -24.70
C GLU A 236 -31.06 15.66 -24.15
N GLY A 237 -31.31 16.61 -23.24
CA GLY A 237 -32.67 16.92 -22.74
C GLY A 237 -33.42 15.74 -22.09
N VAL A 238 -32.66 14.74 -21.65
CA VAL A 238 -33.13 13.57 -20.92
C VAL A 238 -32.66 13.70 -19.46
N THR A 239 -33.57 13.52 -18.52
CA THR A 239 -33.18 13.49 -17.11
C THR A 239 -32.26 12.29 -16.89
N ALA A 240 -31.03 12.55 -16.50
CA ALA A 240 -30.09 11.50 -16.11
C ALA A 240 -30.32 11.09 -14.66
N LEU A 241 -30.36 9.78 -14.42
CA LEU A 241 -30.22 9.21 -13.08
C LEU A 241 -28.74 8.93 -12.86
N VAL A 242 -28.14 9.66 -11.93
CA VAL A 242 -26.71 9.56 -11.64
C VAL A 242 -26.47 8.71 -10.40
N HIS A 243 -25.92 7.53 -10.62
CA HIS A 243 -25.54 6.60 -9.55
C HIS A 243 -24.17 7.00 -9.00
N VAL A 244 -24.12 7.39 -7.73
CA VAL A 244 -22.89 7.77 -7.03
C VAL A 244 -22.50 6.75 -5.98
N LEU A 245 -21.21 6.68 -5.69
CA LEU A 245 -20.66 5.77 -4.69
C LEU A 245 -21.06 6.26 -3.29
N SER A 246 -21.88 5.50 -2.60
CA SER A 246 -22.33 5.80 -1.23
C SER A 246 -22.36 4.52 -0.40
N GLY A 247 -21.35 4.34 0.44
CA GLY A 247 -21.20 3.16 1.28
C GLY A 247 -20.21 3.41 2.41
N THR A 248 -20.02 2.38 3.23
CA THR A 248 -19.10 2.44 4.38
C THR A 248 -18.15 1.24 4.33
N ASN A 249 -16.86 1.49 4.47
CA ASN A 249 -15.89 0.43 4.65
C ASN A 249 -16.11 -0.23 6.03
N THR A 250 -16.35 -1.53 6.05
CA THR A 250 -16.74 -2.26 7.28
C THR A 250 -15.58 -2.50 8.25
N ASP A 251 -14.35 -2.23 7.85
CA ASP A 251 -13.16 -2.36 8.69
C ASP A 251 -12.75 -1.03 9.34
N SER A 252 -12.78 0.06 8.58
CA SER A 252 -12.44 1.39 9.08
C SER A 252 -13.64 2.17 9.64
N GLY A 253 -14.86 1.82 9.23
CA GLY A 253 -16.07 2.59 9.53
C GLY A 253 -16.17 3.92 8.77
N LEU A 254 -15.25 4.19 7.84
CA LEU A 254 -15.24 5.41 7.06
C LEU A 254 -16.13 5.31 5.81
N PRO A 255 -16.79 6.42 5.41
CA PRO A 255 -17.56 6.46 4.18
C PRO A 255 -16.64 6.42 2.95
N THR A 256 -17.18 5.91 1.84
CA THR A 256 -16.54 6.00 0.52
C THR A 256 -16.50 7.44 0.01
N LEU A 257 -15.59 7.74 -0.91
CA LEU A 257 -15.57 9.04 -1.60
C LEU A 257 -16.78 9.13 -2.54
N LYS A 258 -17.76 9.96 -2.17
CA LYS A 258 -18.93 10.25 -3.00
C LYS A 258 -18.62 11.37 -3.97
N ALA A 259 -18.86 11.14 -5.27
CA ALA A 259 -18.63 12.15 -6.29
C ALA A 259 -19.49 13.40 -6.04
N ASN A 260 -18.85 14.56 -6.20
CA ASN A 260 -19.53 15.85 -6.10
C ASN A 260 -20.29 16.14 -7.41
N VAL A 261 -21.61 15.95 -7.38
CA VAL A 261 -22.49 16.30 -8.50
C VAL A 261 -22.80 17.80 -8.42
N PRO A 262 -22.60 18.59 -9.51
CA PRO A 262 -22.91 20.01 -9.50
C PRO A 262 -24.36 20.29 -9.10
N SER A 263 -24.59 21.09 -8.08
CA SER A 263 -25.94 21.37 -7.53
C SER A 263 -26.86 22.12 -8.48
N SER A 264 -26.31 22.78 -9.49
CA SER A 264 -27.01 23.47 -10.58
C SER A 264 -27.55 22.49 -11.62
N SER A 265 -27.00 21.26 -11.73
CA SER A 265 -27.46 20.24 -12.67
C SER A 265 -28.84 19.70 -12.26
N LYS A 266 -29.71 19.51 -13.25
CA LYS A 266 -31.08 19.00 -13.07
C LYS A 266 -31.16 17.48 -13.14
N VAL A 267 -30.17 16.79 -12.56
CA VAL A 267 -30.10 15.32 -12.55
C VAL A 267 -30.70 14.78 -11.25
N GLU A 268 -31.22 13.57 -11.31
CA GLU A 268 -31.60 12.80 -10.15
C GLU A 268 -30.41 11.96 -9.68
N ILE A 269 -30.20 11.87 -8.35
CA ILE A 269 -29.06 11.13 -7.76
C ILE A 269 -29.58 9.85 -7.09
N ASP A 270 -28.97 8.72 -7.42
CA ASP A 270 -29.17 7.43 -6.74
C ASP A 270 -27.90 7.04 -5.98
N GLU A 271 -28.04 6.79 -4.70
CA GLU A 271 -26.98 6.35 -3.77
C GLU A 271 -27.12 4.88 -3.36
N SER A 272 -28.09 4.13 -3.94
CA SER A 272 -28.53 2.86 -3.35
C SER A 272 -27.86 1.61 -3.94
N ILE A 273 -27.43 1.63 -5.21
CA ILE A 273 -27.03 0.41 -5.90
C ILE A 273 -25.55 0.32 -6.27
N LEU A 274 -24.90 1.43 -6.60
CA LEU A 274 -23.53 1.41 -7.15
C LEU A 274 -22.52 0.79 -6.18
N PHE A 275 -22.58 1.13 -4.89
CA PHE A 275 -21.62 0.64 -3.90
C PHE A 275 -21.63 -0.88 -3.80
N GLU A 276 -22.80 -1.50 -3.74
CA GLU A 276 -22.90 -2.96 -3.63
C GLU A 276 -22.40 -3.64 -4.90
N GLU A 277 -22.83 -3.19 -6.08
CA GLU A 277 -22.47 -3.82 -7.35
C GLU A 277 -20.96 -3.75 -7.63
N ILE A 278 -20.35 -2.58 -7.51
CA ILE A 278 -18.91 -2.43 -7.75
C ILE A 278 -18.07 -3.18 -6.69
N THR A 279 -18.52 -3.20 -5.44
CA THR A 279 -17.83 -3.92 -4.36
C THR A 279 -17.85 -5.42 -4.59
N LEU A 280 -19.00 -5.99 -4.97
CA LEU A 280 -19.11 -7.41 -5.32
C LEU A 280 -18.19 -7.80 -6.48
N LEU A 281 -18.12 -6.95 -7.52
CA LEU A 281 -17.22 -7.18 -8.65
C LEU A 281 -15.75 -7.12 -8.25
N ARG A 282 -15.37 -6.24 -7.32
CA ARG A 282 -14.00 -6.16 -6.79
C ARG A 282 -13.60 -7.40 -6.01
N THR A 283 -14.52 -8.13 -5.39
CA THR A 283 -14.18 -9.37 -4.67
C THR A 283 -13.74 -10.50 -5.60
N LEU A 284 -14.17 -10.48 -6.87
CA LEU A 284 -13.87 -11.50 -7.88
C LEU A 284 -12.89 -10.96 -8.92
N LYS A 285 -11.62 -11.25 -8.74
CA LYS A 285 -10.54 -10.70 -9.58
C LYS A 285 -10.55 -11.31 -10.98
N THR A 286 -10.53 -10.45 -12.00
CA THR A 286 -10.30 -10.87 -13.38
C THR A 286 -8.90 -11.50 -13.53
N LYS A 287 -8.65 -12.21 -14.63
CA LYS A 287 -7.31 -12.76 -14.88
C LYS A 287 -6.23 -11.68 -14.99
N ARG A 288 -6.58 -10.51 -15.55
CA ARG A 288 -5.66 -9.37 -15.64
C ARG A 288 -5.34 -8.77 -14.28
N GLU A 289 -6.31 -8.67 -13.37
CA GLU A 289 -6.08 -8.25 -11.97
C GLU A 289 -5.20 -9.27 -11.24
N GLN A 290 -5.46 -10.57 -11.42
CA GLN A 290 -4.65 -11.64 -10.84
C GLN A 290 -3.19 -11.59 -11.30
N GLU A 291 -2.92 -11.28 -12.58
CA GLU A 291 -1.55 -11.13 -13.12
C GLU A 291 -0.77 -10.00 -12.40
N VAL A 292 -1.44 -8.88 -12.06
CA VAL A 292 -0.81 -7.77 -11.35
C VAL A 292 -0.57 -8.13 -9.89
N LEU A 293 -1.55 -8.77 -9.22
CA LEU A 293 -1.42 -9.24 -7.83
C LEU A 293 -0.34 -10.33 -7.68
N GLU A 294 -0.27 -11.26 -8.64
CA GLU A 294 0.79 -12.28 -8.69
C GLU A 294 2.17 -11.63 -8.85
N TYR A 295 2.30 -10.60 -9.70
CA TYR A 295 3.52 -9.83 -9.83
C TYR A 295 3.90 -9.10 -8.54
N ALA A 296 2.94 -8.42 -7.89
CA ALA A 296 3.17 -7.75 -6.62
C ALA A 296 3.65 -8.74 -5.54
N SER A 297 3.00 -9.90 -5.44
CA SER A 297 3.36 -10.97 -4.50
C SER A 297 4.75 -11.56 -4.79
N LYS A 298 5.08 -11.77 -6.07
CA LYS A 298 6.39 -12.29 -6.49
C LYS A 298 7.54 -11.36 -6.10
N ILE A 299 7.41 -10.06 -6.41
CA ILE A 299 8.46 -9.08 -6.09
C ILE A 299 8.58 -8.89 -4.59
N SER A 300 7.46 -8.85 -3.86
CA SER A 300 7.45 -8.78 -2.40
C SER A 300 8.10 -10.01 -1.77
N SER A 301 7.87 -11.21 -2.30
CA SER A 301 8.55 -12.44 -1.86
C SER A 301 10.08 -12.35 -2.01
N GLN A 302 10.55 -11.88 -3.16
CA GLN A 302 11.98 -11.66 -3.40
C GLN A 302 12.57 -10.60 -2.44
N ALA A 303 11.80 -9.57 -2.11
CA ALA A 303 12.19 -8.55 -1.17
C ALA A 303 12.29 -9.09 0.27
N HIS A 304 11.36 -9.97 0.68
CA HIS A 304 11.47 -10.70 1.96
C HIS A 304 12.75 -11.54 2.03
N VAL A 305 13.07 -12.28 0.96
CA VAL A 305 14.32 -13.06 0.90
C VAL A 305 15.54 -12.16 1.00
N ALA A 306 15.51 -10.96 0.40
CA ALA A 306 16.60 -9.98 0.53
C ALA A 306 16.74 -9.48 1.97
N ALA A 307 15.64 -9.17 2.65
CA ALA A 307 15.63 -8.78 4.06
C ALA A 307 16.14 -9.90 4.98
N ILE A 308 15.67 -11.15 4.77
CA ILE A 308 16.14 -12.34 5.50
C ILE A 308 17.66 -12.51 5.38
N LYS A 309 18.21 -12.35 4.18
CA LYS A 309 19.66 -12.45 3.94
C LYS A 309 20.49 -11.32 4.56
N SER A 310 19.88 -10.17 4.83
CA SER A 310 20.56 -9.03 5.47
C SER A 310 20.54 -9.09 6.99
N LEU A 311 19.72 -9.97 7.58
CA LEU A 311 19.55 -10.10 9.01
C LEU A 311 20.74 -10.80 9.67
N GLN A 312 21.27 -10.16 10.71
CA GLN A 312 22.26 -10.73 11.64
C GLN A 312 22.10 -10.06 13.02
N PRO A 313 22.64 -10.63 14.09
CA PRO A 313 22.67 -9.95 15.38
C PRO A 313 23.29 -8.56 15.29
N GLY A 314 22.61 -7.55 15.84
CA GLY A 314 23.00 -6.13 15.74
C GLY A 314 22.35 -5.36 14.58
N THR A 315 21.62 -6.04 13.67
CA THR A 315 20.81 -5.36 12.64
C THR A 315 19.68 -4.59 13.32
N MET A 316 19.45 -3.36 12.93
CA MET A 316 18.29 -2.58 13.38
C MET A 316 17.05 -2.97 12.54
N GLU A 317 15.87 -2.98 13.18
CA GLU A 317 14.59 -3.33 12.52
C GLU A 317 14.35 -2.49 11.25
N TYR A 318 14.64 -1.16 11.27
CA TYR A 318 14.48 -0.30 10.10
C TYR A 318 15.43 -0.65 8.93
N GLN A 319 16.55 -1.35 9.18
CA GLN A 319 17.44 -1.78 8.11
C GLN A 319 16.84 -2.93 7.31
N LEU A 320 16.02 -3.78 7.96
CA LEU A 320 15.26 -4.83 7.27
C LEU A 320 14.16 -4.21 6.40
N GLU A 321 13.44 -3.23 6.94
CA GLU A 321 12.49 -2.42 6.17
C GLU A 321 13.17 -1.75 4.96
N ALA A 322 14.32 -1.12 5.16
CA ALA A 322 15.07 -0.47 4.10
C ALA A 322 15.51 -1.46 3.00
N ALA A 323 15.94 -2.67 3.37
CA ALA A 323 16.32 -3.72 2.42
C ALA A 323 15.10 -4.15 1.58
N PHE A 324 13.94 -4.32 2.20
CA PHE A 324 12.68 -4.64 1.52
C PHE A 324 12.26 -3.52 0.56
N LEU A 325 12.16 -2.28 1.05
CA LEU A 325 11.76 -1.10 0.25
C LEU A 325 12.70 -0.86 -0.93
N HIS A 326 14.02 -1.00 -0.71
CA HIS A 326 14.99 -0.91 -1.78
C HIS A 326 14.71 -1.95 -2.87
N HIS A 327 14.44 -3.20 -2.50
CA HIS A 327 14.21 -4.28 -3.45
C HIS A 327 12.93 -4.07 -4.27
N ILE A 328 11.79 -3.80 -3.60
CA ILE A 328 10.51 -3.62 -4.30
C ILE A 328 10.55 -2.44 -5.27
N TYR A 329 11.24 -1.34 -4.91
CA TYR A 329 11.33 -0.18 -5.77
C TYR A 329 12.36 -0.39 -6.90
N ASN A 330 13.56 -0.86 -6.57
CA ASN A 330 14.65 -1.01 -7.55
C ASN A 330 14.40 -2.13 -8.55
N GLN A 331 13.91 -3.29 -8.12
CA GLN A 331 13.69 -4.45 -8.97
C GLN A 331 12.26 -4.52 -9.51
N GLY A 332 11.27 -4.13 -8.70
CA GLY A 332 9.86 -4.25 -9.05
C GLY A 332 9.21 -2.99 -9.61
N GLY A 333 9.87 -1.82 -9.54
CA GLY A 333 9.28 -0.54 -9.90
C GLY A 333 8.11 -0.13 -9.00
N MET A 334 8.01 -0.70 -7.80
CA MET A 334 6.97 -0.43 -6.82
C MET A 334 7.33 0.80 -6.01
N ARG A 335 6.67 1.90 -6.28
CA ARG A 335 6.93 3.18 -5.62
C ARG A 335 6.26 3.29 -4.26
N PHE A 336 5.28 2.45 -4.00
CA PHE A 336 4.52 2.39 -2.76
C PHE A 336 4.69 1.03 -2.09
N SER A 337 4.69 1.03 -0.76
CA SER A 337 4.35 -0.15 0.05
C SER A 337 2.83 -0.22 0.21
N SER A 338 2.29 -1.41 0.37
CA SER A 338 0.85 -1.64 0.56
C SER A 338 0.35 -1.07 1.90
N TYR A 339 1.23 -1.04 2.89
CA TYR A 339 1.02 -0.54 4.26
C TYR A 339 2.37 -0.23 4.92
N PRO A 340 2.39 0.44 6.09
CA PRO A 340 3.63 0.64 6.85
C PRO A 340 4.28 -0.69 7.21
N SER A 341 5.56 -0.85 6.89
CA SER A 341 6.30 -2.09 7.13
C SER A 341 6.39 -2.43 8.61
N ILE A 342 6.17 -3.69 8.96
CA ILE A 342 6.35 -4.24 10.29
C ILE A 342 7.63 -5.07 10.30
N CYS A 343 8.64 -4.64 11.05
CA CYS A 343 9.88 -5.39 11.29
C CYS A 343 10.07 -5.51 12.81
N ALA A 344 9.46 -6.52 13.41
CA ALA A 344 9.29 -6.63 14.84
C ALA A 344 10.17 -7.73 15.44
N SER A 345 11.18 -7.39 16.23
CA SER A 345 12.10 -8.33 16.87
C SER A 345 11.72 -8.63 18.33
N GLY A 346 11.82 -9.89 18.73
CA GLY A 346 11.54 -10.34 20.09
C GLY A 346 10.15 -9.89 20.55
N ASN A 347 10.06 -9.20 21.70
CA ASN A 347 8.79 -8.75 22.27
C ASN A 347 7.94 -7.87 21.33
N ASN A 348 8.57 -7.10 20.44
CA ASN A 348 7.85 -6.25 19.48
C ASN A 348 6.95 -7.08 18.55
N ALA A 349 7.31 -8.36 18.29
CA ALA A 349 6.50 -9.27 17.47
C ALA A 349 5.13 -9.61 18.10
N ALA A 350 4.90 -9.28 19.38
CA ALA A 350 3.59 -9.36 20.02
C ALA A 350 2.73 -8.10 19.80
N VAL A 351 3.26 -7.05 19.18
CA VAL A 351 2.53 -5.84 18.80
C VAL A 351 2.08 -6.01 17.34
N LEU A 352 0.82 -6.38 17.14
CA LEU A 352 0.30 -6.85 15.84
C LEU A 352 0.48 -5.84 14.69
N HIS A 353 0.35 -4.53 14.97
CA HIS A 353 0.59 -3.44 14.01
C HIS A 353 1.78 -2.58 14.46
N TYR A 354 2.92 -3.23 14.74
CA TYR A 354 4.20 -2.56 14.98
C TYR A 354 4.64 -1.79 13.71
N GLY A 355 5.64 -0.90 13.80
CA GLY A 355 6.10 -0.12 12.65
C GLY A 355 5.37 1.19 12.42
N HIS A 356 4.45 1.59 13.31
CA HIS A 356 3.78 2.89 13.27
C HIS A 356 4.68 4.02 13.84
N SER A 357 4.28 5.28 13.70
CA SER A 357 5.08 6.44 14.10
C SER A 357 5.53 6.46 15.57
N GLY A 358 4.82 5.78 16.47
CA GLY A 358 5.21 5.62 17.88
C GLY A 358 6.09 4.42 18.16
N ALA A 359 6.31 3.53 17.18
CA ALA A 359 7.14 2.34 17.23
C ALA A 359 7.74 2.09 15.83
N PRO A 360 8.74 2.89 15.38
CA PRO A 360 9.11 3.05 13.98
C PRO A 360 10.21 2.08 13.51
N ASN A 361 10.14 0.80 13.91
CA ASN A 361 11.16 -0.21 13.60
C ASN A 361 12.56 0.21 14.10
N ASP A 362 12.68 0.69 15.34
CA ASP A 362 13.90 1.31 15.86
C ASP A 362 14.68 0.45 16.87
N LYS A 363 14.29 -0.81 17.07
CA LYS A 363 14.98 -1.74 17.97
C LYS A 363 16.11 -2.47 17.26
N GLU A 364 17.18 -2.78 18.01
CA GLU A 364 18.25 -3.69 17.61
C GLU A 364 17.80 -5.15 17.76
N CYS A 365 17.95 -5.96 16.69
CA CYS A 365 17.69 -7.38 16.66
C CYS A 365 18.80 -8.14 17.43
N LYS A 366 18.43 -8.89 18.47
CA LYS A 366 19.38 -9.58 19.34
C LYS A 366 19.42 -11.08 19.08
N SER A 367 20.60 -11.66 19.22
CA SER A 367 20.75 -13.13 19.17
C SER A 367 19.81 -13.80 20.15
N GLY A 368 19.12 -14.87 19.73
CA GLY A 368 18.13 -15.58 20.51
C GLY A 368 16.69 -15.07 20.31
N GLU A 369 16.48 -13.92 19.68
CA GLU A 369 15.14 -13.43 19.30
C GLU A 369 14.71 -13.99 17.95
N LEU A 370 13.38 -13.98 17.70
CA LEU A 370 12.79 -14.06 16.37
C LEU A 370 12.53 -12.66 15.85
N VAL A 371 12.53 -12.49 14.53
CA VAL A 371 12.04 -11.29 13.85
C VAL A 371 10.86 -11.66 12.99
N LEU A 372 9.74 -11.02 13.22
CA LEU A 372 8.54 -11.05 12.41
C LEU A 372 8.60 -9.86 11.44
N MET A 373 8.59 -10.14 10.15
CA MET A 373 8.58 -9.14 9.08
C MET A 373 7.29 -9.29 8.30
N ASP A 374 6.46 -8.26 8.33
CA ASP A 374 5.18 -8.18 7.64
C ASP A 374 5.21 -6.95 6.72
N MET A 375 5.38 -7.21 5.42
CA MET A 375 5.68 -6.18 4.43
C MET A 375 5.13 -6.58 3.06
N GLY A 376 4.51 -5.62 2.39
CA GLY A 376 3.98 -5.78 1.04
C GLY A 376 4.30 -4.60 0.14
N GLY A 377 4.54 -4.85 -1.14
CA GLY A 377 4.71 -3.83 -2.16
C GLY A 377 3.44 -3.64 -2.98
N GLU A 378 3.23 -2.42 -3.48
CA GLU A 378 2.10 -2.05 -4.33
C GLU A 378 2.57 -1.79 -5.76
N TYR A 379 2.00 -2.50 -6.74
CA TYR A 379 2.23 -2.27 -8.16
C TYR A 379 0.93 -1.93 -8.89
N HIS A 380 0.87 -0.77 -9.53
CA HIS A 380 -0.36 -0.29 -10.18
C HIS A 380 -1.58 -0.35 -9.26
N CYS A 381 -1.44 0.13 -8.05
CA CYS A 381 -2.42 0.09 -6.95
C CYS A 381 -2.87 -1.33 -6.54
N MET A 382 -2.22 -2.40 -6.98
CA MET A 382 -2.49 -3.77 -6.53
C MET A 382 -1.48 -4.16 -5.45
N CYS A 383 -1.99 -4.60 -4.31
CA CYS A 383 -1.24 -4.83 -3.07
C CYS A 383 -0.74 -6.27 -2.95
N ALA A 384 0.39 -6.45 -2.30
CA ALA A 384 0.79 -7.72 -1.68
C ALA A 384 0.80 -7.57 -0.16
N ASP A 385 0.68 -8.68 0.54
CA ASP A 385 0.69 -8.77 2.00
C ASP A 385 1.35 -10.10 2.41
N ILE A 386 2.57 -10.03 2.95
CA ILE A 386 3.37 -11.22 3.23
C ILE A 386 4.04 -11.08 4.57
N THR A 387 3.88 -12.08 5.44
CA THR A 387 4.64 -12.17 6.68
C THR A 387 5.61 -13.34 6.65
N THR A 388 6.84 -13.08 7.09
CA THR A 388 7.88 -14.08 7.40
C THR A 388 8.36 -13.88 8.82
N THR A 389 8.62 -14.99 9.53
CA THR A 389 9.27 -14.95 10.85
C THR A 389 10.53 -15.82 10.83
N VAL A 390 11.65 -15.26 11.25
CA VAL A 390 12.96 -15.93 11.16
C VAL A 390 13.81 -15.69 12.41
N PRO A 391 14.76 -16.58 12.76
CA PRO A 391 15.63 -16.41 13.94
C PRO A 391 16.75 -15.42 13.65
N VAL A 392 16.99 -14.44 14.53
CA VAL A 392 18.07 -13.45 14.38
C VAL A 392 19.46 -14.11 14.27
N SER A 393 19.68 -15.20 14.99
CA SER A 393 20.94 -15.95 14.99
C SER A 393 21.17 -16.83 13.76
N GLY A 394 20.20 -16.91 12.83
CA GLY A 394 20.24 -17.80 11.68
C GLY A 394 19.88 -19.25 12.02
N LYS A 395 19.56 -19.57 13.28
CA LYS A 395 19.12 -20.91 13.72
C LYS A 395 18.05 -20.80 14.78
N PHE A 396 17.01 -21.63 14.63
CA PHE A 396 15.95 -21.76 15.63
C PHE A 396 16.44 -22.50 16.88
N THR A 397 16.05 -22.06 18.06
CA THR A 397 16.12 -22.90 19.27
C THR A 397 15.04 -23.99 19.20
N SER A 398 15.16 -25.01 20.07
CA SER A 398 14.17 -26.11 20.10
C SER A 398 12.74 -25.59 20.34
N ASP A 399 12.55 -24.69 21.29
CA ASP A 399 11.22 -24.14 21.61
C ASP A 399 10.72 -23.25 20.46
N GLN A 400 11.58 -22.43 19.86
CA GLN A 400 11.25 -21.62 18.68
C GLN A 400 10.84 -22.48 17.48
N LYS A 401 11.55 -23.60 17.24
CA LYS A 401 11.22 -24.52 16.15
C LYS A 401 9.84 -25.15 16.35
N ILE A 402 9.55 -25.69 17.53
CA ILE A 402 8.24 -26.29 17.85
C ILE A 402 7.12 -25.24 17.67
N PHE A 403 7.35 -24.02 18.15
CA PHE A 403 6.39 -22.94 18.05
C PHE A 403 6.16 -22.50 16.59
N TYR A 404 7.23 -22.30 15.83
CA TYR A 404 7.16 -21.94 14.42
C TYR A 404 6.49 -23.03 13.58
N ASP A 405 6.93 -24.28 13.72
CA ASP A 405 6.38 -25.44 12.99
C ASP A 405 4.88 -25.63 13.27
N GLY A 406 4.41 -25.30 14.50
CA GLY A 406 2.99 -25.34 14.85
C GLY A 406 2.16 -24.29 14.11
N VAL A 407 2.67 -23.06 13.98
CA VAL A 407 2.02 -22.01 13.17
C VAL A 407 2.07 -22.37 11.68
N LEU A 408 3.19 -22.91 11.21
CA LEU A 408 3.33 -23.39 9.82
C LEU A 408 2.34 -24.53 9.53
N GLN A 409 2.12 -25.44 10.49
CA GLN A 409 1.12 -26.49 10.32
C GLN A 409 -0.29 -25.92 10.21
N ALA A 410 -0.64 -24.93 11.06
CA ALA A 410 -1.92 -24.24 10.95
C ALA A 410 -2.11 -23.59 9.58
N HIS A 411 -1.07 -22.96 9.04
CA HIS A 411 -1.07 -22.39 7.69
C HIS A 411 -1.30 -23.47 6.62
N LYS A 412 -0.57 -24.57 6.66
CA LYS A 412 -0.70 -25.70 5.72
C LYS A 412 -2.10 -26.32 5.78
N ASP A 413 -2.65 -26.53 6.97
CA ASP A 413 -3.99 -27.10 7.17
C ASP A 413 -5.07 -26.23 6.50
N VAL A 414 -4.95 -24.91 6.62
CA VAL A 414 -5.85 -23.97 5.95
C VAL A 414 -5.71 -24.05 4.44
N LEU A 415 -4.50 -24.00 3.88
CA LEU A 415 -4.27 -24.03 2.44
C LEU A 415 -4.89 -25.25 1.77
N VAL A 416 -4.76 -26.42 2.37
CA VAL A 416 -5.33 -27.69 1.85
C VAL A 416 -6.87 -27.68 1.83
N ASN A 417 -7.50 -26.90 2.71
CA ASN A 417 -8.95 -26.84 2.87
C ASN A 417 -9.62 -25.67 2.11
N ILE A 418 -8.82 -24.75 1.56
CA ILE A 418 -9.35 -23.65 0.73
C ILE A 418 -9.87 -24.20 -0.60
N LYS A 419 -11.15 -23.92 -0.89
CA LYS A 419 -11.83 -24.20 -2.17
C LYS A 419 -13.12 -23.39 -2.24
N PRO A 420 -13.76 -23.24 -3.40
CA PRO A 420 -15.08 -22.65 -3.49
C PRO A 420 -16.07 -23.32 -2.54
N GLY A 421 -16.85 -22.52 -1.81
CA GLY A 421 -17.80 -22.96 -0.79
C GLY A 421 -17.21 -23.15 0.62
N ALA A 422 -15.89 -23.18 0.80
CA ALA A 422 -15.29 -23.20 2.13
C ALA A 422 -15.64 -21.91 2.88
N VAL A 423 -16.09 -22.03 4.12
CA VAL A 423 -16.50 -20.89 4.94
C VAL A 423 -15.30 -20.36 5.69
N TRP A 424 -15.01 -19.07 5.59
CA TRP A 424 -13.80 -18.47 6.15
C TRP A 424 -13.65 -18.64 7.66
N THR A 425 -14.75 -18.53 8.39
CA THR A 425 -14.75 -18.73 9.85
C THR A 425 -14.50 -20.17 10.26
N ASP A 426 -14.85 -21.15 9.42
CA ASP A 426 -14.55 -22.56 9.71
C ASP A 426 -13.05 -22.84 9.50
N LEU A 427 -12.45 -22.20 8.48
CA LEU A 427 -11.00 -22.26 8.25
C LEU A 427 -10.23 -21.57 9.40
N HIS A 428 -10.76 -20.48 9.96
CA HIS A 428 -10.20 -19.85 11.16
C HIS A 428 -10.19 -20.81 12.35
N LEU A 429 -11.30 -21.50 12.59
CA LEU A 429 -11.38 -22.51 13.67
C LEU A 429 -10.44 -23.70 13.44
N LEU A 430 -10.20 -24.07 12.18
CA LEU A 430 -9.21 -25.09 11.82
C LEU A 430 -7.78 -24.65 12.21
N ALA A 431 -7.40 -23.42 11.88
CA ALA A 431 -6.11 -22.86 12.28
C ALA A 431 -5.95 -22.79 13.79
N GLU A 432 -7.00 -22.37 14.53
CA GLU A 432 -6.98 -22.36 15.99
C GLU A 432 -6.73 -23.74 16.60
N ARG A 433 -7.34 -24.80 16.04
CA ARG A 433 -7.12 -26.17 16.51
C ARG A 433 -5.65 -26.58 16.41
N SER A 434 -4.98 -26.26 15.30
CA SER A 434 -3.56 -26.56 15.10
C SER A 434 -2.67 -25.76 16.05
N ILE A 435 -2.97 -24.47 16.28
CA ILE A 435 -2.27 -23.62 17.24
C ILE A 435 -2.44 -24.14 18.67
N LEU A 436 -3.65 -24.48 19.10
CA LEU A 436 -3.90 -25.04 20.43
C LEU A 436 -3.13 -26.36 20.65
N SER A 437 -3.09 -27.22 19.64
CA SER A 437 -2.32 -28.48 19.70
C SER A 437 -0.81 -28.22 19.88
N MET A 438 -0.27 -27.19 19.22
CA MET A 438 1.13 -26.79 19.42
C MET A 438 1.38 -26.22 20.82
N LEU A 439 0.49 -25.37 21.33
CA LEU A 439 0.60 -24.78 22.66
C LEU A 439 0.53 -25.85 23.78
N GLN A 440 -0.25 -26.93 23.59
CA GLN A 440 -0.23 -28.09 24.50
C GLN A 440 1.14 -28.79 24.47
N LYS A 441 1.73 -29.05 23.31
CA LYS A 441 3.08 -29.65 23.20
C LYS A 441 4.17 -28.83 23.90
N LEU A 442 4.00 -27.51 23.95
CA LEU A 442 4.90 -26.60 24.68
C LEU A 442 4.56 -26.44 26.15
N ASN A 443 3.56 -27.17 26.64
CA ASN A 443 3.03 -27.07 28.02
C ASN A 443 2.56 -25.64 28.39
N VAL A 444 2.18 -24.85 27.39
CA VAL A 444 1.55 -23.52 27.57
C VAL A 444 0.09 -23.68 27.96
N LEU A 445 -0.54 -24.77 27.52
CA LEU A 445 -1.90 -25.14 27.89
C LEU A 445 -1.87 -26.41 28.76
N ASN A 446 -2.81 -26.50 29.71
CA ASN A 446 -2.93 -27.63 30.61
C ASN A 446 -3.41 -28.88 29.85
N GLU A 447 -2.72 -30.00 30.01
CA GLU A 447 -3.05 -31.29 29.37
C GLU A 447 -4.43 -31.83 29.79
N SER A 448 -4.93 -31.41 30.96
CA SER A 448 -6.26 -31.79 31.44
C SER A 448 -7.43 -31.18 30.69
N SER A 449 -7.19 -30.13 29.90
CA SER A 449 -8.21 -29.45 29.08
C SER A 449 -8.37 -30.13 27.73
N SER A 450 -9.60 -30.51 27.37
CA SER A 450 -9.86 -31.09 26.07
C SER A 450 -9.81 -30.05 24.95
N MET A 451 -9.52 -30.47 23.71
CA MET A 451 -9.54 -29.60 22.55
C MET A 451 -10.90 -28.93 22.37
N GLU A 452 -11.98 -29.66 22.54
CA GLU A 452 -13.35 -29.18 22.41
C GLU A 452 -13.65 -28.09 23.46
N GLU A 453 -13.23 -28.30 24.71
CA GLU A 453 -13.38 -27.31 25.78
C GLU A 453 -12.61 -26.02 25.47
N MET A 454 -11.38 -26.12 24.97
CA MET A 454 -10.56 -24.97 24.61
C MET A 454 -11.16 -24.17 23.44
N LEU A 455 -11.68 -24.84 22.41
CA LEU A 455 -12.35 -24.21 21.29
C LEU A 455 -13.68 -23.55 21.69
N GLU A 456 -14.49 -24.20 22.51
CA GLU A 456 -15.75 -23.66 23.01
C GLU A 456 -15.53 -22.39 23.85
N ASN A 457 -14.54 -22.41 24.74
CA ASN A 457 -14.16 -21.27 25.58
C ASN A 457 -13.31 -20.21 24.84
N ARG A 458 -12.98 -20.43 23.57
CA ARG A 458 -12.20 -19.49 22.75
C ARG A 458 -10.79 -19.20 23.31
N VAL A 459 -10.14 -20.21 23.90
CA VAL A 459 -8.80 -20.07 24.50
C VAL A 459 -7.77 -19.57 23.51
N CYS A 460 -7.86 -20.00 22.23
CA CYS A 460 -6.94 -19.56 21.18
C CYS A 460 -6.96 -18.03 20.97
N ALA A 461 -8.07 -17.35 21.26
CA ALA A 461 -8.17 -15.90 21.10
C ALA A 461 -7.22 -15.10 22.03
N VAL A 462 -6.68 -15.72 23.07
CA VAL A 462 -5.62 -15.14 23.93
C VAL A 462 -4.30 -15.09 23.17
N PHE A 463 -4.05 -16.07 22.29
CA PHE A 463 -2.78 -16.23 21.56
C PHE A 463 -2.88 -15.85 20.08
N MET A 464 -4.05 -15.91 19.46
CA MET A 464 -4.36 -15.42 18.11
C MET A 464 -5.58 -14.50 18.15
N PRO A 465 -5.41 -13.22 18.51
CA PRO A 465 -6.52 -12.28 18.68
C PRO A 465 -7.05 -11.68 17.37
N HIS A 466 -6.37 -11.92 16.26
CA HIS A 466 -6.74 -11.42 14.93
C HIS A 466 -7.46 -12.49 14.06
N GLY A 467 -7.97 -12.09 12.91
CA GLY A 467 -8.58 -13.00 11.94
C GLY A 467 -7.54 -13.84 11.19
N LEU A 468 -7.99 -14.93 10.58
CA LEU A 468 -7.12 -15.81 9.78
C LEU A 468 -6.56 -15.14 8.52
N GLY A 469 -7.15 -14.03 8.08
CA GLY A 469 -6.80 -13.31 6.88
C GLY A 469 -8.01 -12.55 6.30
N HIS A 470 -7.83 -12.00 5.11
CA HIS A 470 -8.77 -11.07 4.50
C HIS A 470 -8.73 -11.14 2.97
N LEU A 471 -9.69 -10.47 2.32
CA LEU A 471 -9.64 -10.20 0.89
C LEU A 471 -8.47 -9.24 0.60
N LEU A 472 -7.79 -9.48 -0.51
CA LEU A 472 -6.64 -8.70 -0.97
C LEU A 472 -6.89 -8.21 -2.40
N GLY A 473 -6.49 -6.99 -2.71
CA GLY A 473 -6.69 -6.42 -4.04
C GLY A 473 -6.04 -5.06 -4.24
N ILE A 474 -6.84 -4.08 -4.65
CA ILE A 474 -6.40 -2.68 -4.74
C ILE A 474 -6.11 -2.12 -3.35
N ASP A 475 -6.87 -2.53 -2.36
CA ASP A 475 -6.58 -2.24 -0.96
C ASP A 475 -6.03 -3.51 -0.30
N THR A 476 -5.09 -3.35 0.63
CA THR A 476 -4.52 -4.46 1.41
C THR A 476 -5.64 -5.22 2.12
N HIS A 477 -6.43 -4.52 2.93
CA HIS A 477 -7.69 -5.03 3.43
C HIS A 477 -8.78 -4.67 2.42
N ASP A 478 -8.98 -5.53 1.42
CA ASP A 478 -9.88 -5.22 0.31
C ASP A 478 -11.36 -5.35 0.72
N VAL A 479 -12.20 -4.64 0.00
CA VAL A 479 -13.63 -4.51 0.27
C VAL A 479 -14.40 -5.82 0.05
N GLY A 480 -15.59 -5.93 0.64
CA GLY A 480 -16.54 -7.01 0.35
C GLY A 480 -16.58 -8.13 1.40
N GLY A 481 -15.96 -7.93 2.56
CA GLY A 481 -16.00 -8.90 3.65
C GLY A 481 -17.34 -9.01 4.36
N TYR A 482 -18.04 -7.88 4.55
CA TYR A 482 -19.33 -7.78 5.22
C TYR A 482 -20.24 -6.75 4.54
N GLY A 483 -21.53 -6.74 4.94
CA GLY A 483 -22.51 -5.72 4.54
C GLY A 483 -23.03 -5.81 3.11
N LEU A 484 -22.78 -6.91 2.40
CA LEU A 484 -23.27 -7.15 1.04
C LEU A 484 -24.29 -8.29 1.02
N ARG A 485 -25.10 -8.38 -0.05
CA ARG A 485 -26.14 -9.41 -0.21
C ARG A 485 -25.64 -10.86 -0.16
N ASN A 486 -24.35 -11.10 -0.44
CA ASN A 486 -23.72 -12.42 -0.36
C ASN A 486 -22.82 -12.59 0.86
N SER A 487 -22.80 -11.63 1.79
CA SER A 487 -22.01 -11.73 3.02
C SER A 487 -22.82 -12.42 4.13
N ARG A 488 -22.08 -12.89 5.14
CA ARG A 488 -22.64 -13.40 6.40
C ARG A 488 -22.44 -12.34 7.49
N ASP A 489 -23.20 -12.46 8.57
CA ASP A 489 -23.02 -11.59 9.73
C ASP A 489 -21.69 -11.86 10.45
N ARG A 490 -21.12 -10.81 11.04
CA ARG A 490 -19.91 -10.90 11.86
C ARG A 490 -20.21 -11.69 13.15
N ILE A 491 -19.41 -12.71 13.41
CA ILE A 491 -19.51 -13.50 14.65
C ILE A 491 -18.80 -12.75 15.79
N LEU A 492 -19.55 -12.34 16.82
CA LEU A 492 -19.04 -11.48 17.90
C LEU A 492 -18.31 -12.25 19.02
N LYS A 493 -17.87 -13.50 18.81
CA LYS A 493 -17.08 -14.27 19.77
C LYS A 493 -15.59 -13.84 19.73
N PRO A 494 -14.84 -13.95 20.85
CA PRO A 494 -13.41 -13.67 20.88
C PRO A 494 -12.66 -14.41 19.76
N GLY A 495 -11.68 -13.76 19.14
CA GLY A 495 -10.97 -14.23 17.94
C GLY A 495 -11.79 -14.01 16.66
N LEU A 496 -12.97 -14.64 16.56
CA LEU A 496 -13.84 -14.57 15.38
C LEU A 496 -14.35 -13.15 15.07
N LYS A 497 -14.58 -12.31 16.09
CA LYS A 497 -15.00 -10.91 15.88
C LYS A 497 -13.97 -10.10 15.07
N SER A 498 -12.72 -10.52 15.08
CA SER A 498 -11.61 -9.89 14.34
C SER A 498 -11.47 -10.39 12.90
N CYS A 499 -12.22 -11.44 12.50
CA CYS A 499 -12.23 -11.85 11.09
C CYS A 499 -12.79 -10.73 10.22
N ARG A 500 -12.08 -10.39 9.14
CA ARG A 500 -12.50 -9.35 8.19
C ARG A 500 -13.56 -9.84 7.20
N THR A 501 -13.82 -11.14 7.17
CA THR A 501 -14.93 -11.75 6.41
C THR A 501 -15.42 -13.02 7.11
N ALA A 502 -16.68 -13.37 6.89
CA ALA A 502 -17.29 -14.66 7.26
C ALA A 502 -17.90 -15.38 6.06
N LYS A 503 -17.63 -14.88 4.84
CA LYS A 503 -18.24 -15.42 3.62
C LYS A 503 -17.78 -16.85 3.29
N ALA A 504 -18.58 -17.55 2.48
CA ALA A 504 -18.10 -18.70 1.74
C ALA A 504 -17.24 -18.21 0.57
N LEU A 505 -16.08 -18.85 0.38
CA LEU A 505 -15.15 -18.49 -0.69
C LEU A 505 -15.71 -18.81 -2.06
N GLU A 506 -15.34 -18.00 -3.04
CA GLU A 506 -15.71 -18.13 -4.44
C GLU A 506 -14.45 -18.24 -5.30
N GLU A 507 -14.54 -18.93 -6.45
CA GLU A 507 -13.46 -18.92 -7.44
C GLU A 507 -13.10 -17.46 -7.80
N ASN A 508 -11.80 -17.17 -7.90
CA ASN A 508 -11.23 -15.84 -8.14
C ASN A 508 -11.30 -14.85 -6.95
N ASN A 509 -11.70 -15.28 -5.75
CA ASN A 509 -11.33 -14.51 -4.56
C ASN A 509 -9.82 -14.54 -4.40
N VAL A 510 -9.23 -13.41 -4.07
CA VAL A 510 -7.82 -13.30 -3.66
C VAL A 510 -7.81 -12.99 -2.17
N MET A 511 -7.02 -13.77 -1.42
CA MET A 511 -7.02 -13.77 0.04
C MET A 511 -5.60 -13.75 0.57
N THR A 512 -5.43 -13.24 1.79
CA THR A 512 -4.30 -13.60 2.65
C THR A 512 -4.66 -14.83 3.48
N VAL A 513 -3.66 -15.61 3.91
CA VAL A 513 -3.76 -16.67 4.93
C VAL A 513 -2.62 -16.45 5.89
N GLU A 514 -2.93 -15.98 7.09
CA GLU A 514 -1.98 -15.41 8.04
C GLU A 514 -2.15 -15.92 9.49
N PRO A 515 -2.22 -17.23 9.75
CA PRO A 515 -2.28 -17.68 11.12
C PRO A 515 -1.06 -17.19 11.88
N GLY A 516 -1.28 -16.78 13.14
CA GLY A 516 -0.23 -16.30 14.02
C GLY A 516 -0.46 -16.75 15.46
N CYS A 517 0.58 -16.73 16.26
CA CYS A 517 0.51 -17.02 17.68
C CYS A 517 1.46 -16.10 18.44
N TYR A 518 0.98 -15.47 19.51
CA TYR A 518 1.69 -14.40 20.19
C TYR A 518 1.52 -14.50 21.71
N PHE A 519 2.53 -14.04 22.43
CA PHE A 519 2.47 -13.84 23.88
C PHE A 519 2.29 -12.35 24.18
N VAL A 520 1.04 -11.88 24.07
CA VAL A 520 0.65 -10.48 24.32
C VAL A 520 0.36 -10.30 25.80
N ASP A 521 1.23 -9.63 26.55
CA ASP A 521 1.09 -9.46 28.00
C ASP A 521 -0.28 -8.92 28.40
N ALA A 522 -0.81 -7.93 27.67
CA ALA A 522 -2.13 -7.36 27.95
C ALA A 522 -3.30 -8.35 27.82
N LEU A 523 -3.16 -9.42 27.03
CA LEU A 523 -4.15 -10.48 26.92
C LEU A 523 -3.92 -11.60 27.93
N ILE A 524 -2.67 -11.92 28.25
CA ILE A 524 -2.30 -12.95 29.22
C ILE A 524 -2.66 -12.49 30.63
N ASP A 525 -2.43 -11.21 30.93
CA ASP A 525 -2.67 -10.60 32.24
C ASP A 525 -4.07 -9.97 32.37
N ASP A 526 -4.98 -10.23 31.41
CA ASP A 526 -6.33 -9.65 31.44
C ASP A 526 -7.10 -10.12 32.70
N VAL A 527 -7.33 -9.19 33.60
CA VAL A 527 -8.08 -9.44 34.85
C VAL A 527 -9.52 -9.89 34.59
N ASN A 528 -10.07 -9.58 33.42
CA ASN A 528 -11.43 -9.97 33.00
C ASN A 528 -11.46 -11.33 32.28
N MET A 529 -10.33 -11.99 32.12
CA MET A 529 -10.27 -13.33 31.53
C MET A 529 -11.17 -14.28 32.33
N SER A 530 -12.05 -15.02 31.63
CA SER A 530 -12.97 -15.94 32.28
C SER A 530 -12.22 -17.09 32.97
N GLU A 531 -12.75 -17.59 34.08
CA GLU A 531 -12.16 -18.72 34.82
C GLU A 531 -12.05 -19.99 33.94
N ASN A 532 -12.96 -20.16 32.97
CA ASN A 532 -12.91 -21.28 32.05
C ASN A 532 -11.72 -21.19 31.09
N VAL A 533 -11.29 -19.98 30.69
CA VAL A 533 -10.07 -19.76 29.90
C VAL A 533 -8.84 -19.91 30.78
N LYS A 534 -8.82 -19.29 31.96
CA LYS A 534 -7.67 -19.34 32.89
C LYS A 534 -7.28 -20.77 33.25
N LYS A 535 -8.26 -21.65 33.54
CA LYS A 535 -7.97 -23.05 33.87
C LYS A 535 -7.32 -23.85 32.74
N CYS A 536 -7.45 -23.42 31.50
CA CYS A 536 -6.81 -24.05 30.35
C CYS A 536 -5.34 -23.63 30.18
N ILE A 537 -4.92 -22.50 30.76
CA ILE A 537 -3.60 -21.89 30.54
C ILE A 537 -2.64 -22.24 31.67
N ASN A 538 -1.42 -22.61 31.32
CA ASN A 538 -0.31 -22.83 32.25
C ASN A 538 0.53 -21.56 32.36
N PHE A 539 0.09 -20.63 33.23
CA PHE A 539 0.76 -19.33 33.43
C PHE A 539 2.20 -19.49 33.92
N ASP A 540 2.50 -20.51 34.72
CA ASP A 540 3.85 -20.78 35.23
C ASP A 540 4.84 -21.09 34.08
N THR A 541 4.41 -21.82 33.08
CA THR A 541 5.23 -22.05 31.87
C THR A 541 5.40 -20.79 31.07
N ILE A 542 4.34 -19.97 30.90
CA ILE A 542 4.42 -18.70 30.18
C ILE A 542 5.41 -17.77 30.87
N ASP A 543 5.28 -17.57 32.17
CA ASP A 543 6.13 -16.66 32.94
C ASP A 543 7.61 -17.06 32.94
N LYS A 544 7.91 -18.36 32.94
CA LYS A 544 9.29 -18.86 32.93
C LYS A 544 9.95 -18.88 31.54
N LYS A 545 9.19 -19.06 30.47
CA LYS A 545 9.76 -19.35 29.13
C LYS A 545 9.33 -18.40 28.05
N PHE A 546 8.14 -17.84 28.10
CA PHE A 546 7.51 -17.17 26.97
C PHE A 546 7.22 -15.67 27.18
N ARG A 547 7.41 -15.13 28.38
CA ARG A 547 7.39 -13.69 28.60
C ARG A 547 8.49 -13.03 27.75
N GLY A 548 8.10 -12.09 26.90
CA GLY A 548 9.03 -11.42 25.99
C GLY A 548 9.46 -12.23 24.76
N PHE A 549 8.91 -13.44 24.56
CA PHE A 549 9.16 -14.25 23.36
C PHE A 549 8.68 -13.53 22.08
N GLY A 550 7.59 -12.74 22.18
CA GLY A 550 6.95 -12.08 21.05
C GLY A 550 5.91 -12.98 20.39
N GLY A 551 6.11 -13.28 19.12
CA GLY A 551 5.17 -14.10 18.36
C GLY A 551 5.70 -14.53 16.99
N VAL A 552 4.89 -15.35 16.32
CA VAL A 552 5.12 -15.83 14.95
C VAL A 552 3.85 -15.60 14.14
N ARG A 553 3.97 -15.05 12.94
CA ARG A 553 2.97 -15.03 11.87
C ARG A 553 3.59 -15.58 10.59
N ILE A 554 2.82 -16.33 9.85
CA ILE A 554 3.19 -16.87 8.54
C ILE A 554 2.06 -16.53 7.59
N GLU A 555 2.35 -15.79 6.53
CA GLU A 555 1.32 -15.26 5.65
C GLU A 555 1.66 -15.41 4.18
N ASP A 556 0.67 -15.88 3.43
CA ASP A 556 0.70 -16.02 1.98
C ASP A 556 -0.44 -15.24 1.31
N ASN A 557 -0.16 -14.73 0.11
CA ASN A 557 -1.17 -14.27 -0.84
C ASN A 557 -1.56 -15.42 -1.77
N LEU A 558 -2.84 -15.62 -1.96
CA LEU A 558 -3.34 -16.69 -2.80
C LEU A 558 -4.60 -16.30 -3.57
N VAL A 559 -4.88 -17.04 -4.64
CA VAL A 559 -6.16 -17.01 -5.35
C VAL A 559 -6.91 -18.32 -5.18
N VAL A 560 -8.20 -18.23 -4.91
CA VAL A 560 -9.11 -19.39 -4.89
C VAL A 560 -9.36 -19.85 -6.33
N THR A 561 -9.06 -21.12 -6.61
CA THR A 561 -9.25 -21.76 -7.92
C THR A 561 -10.52 -22.61 -7.90
N LYS A 562 -10.87 -23.23 -9.03
CA LYS A 562 -12.06 -24.12 -9.15
C LYS A 562 -12.09 -25.25 -8.11
N THR A 563 -10.94 -25.76 -7.68
CA THR A 563 -10.86 -26.98 -6.86
C THR A 563 -9.99 -26.84 -5.62
N GLY A 564 -9.37 -25.66 -5.39
CA GLY A 564 -8.45 -25.41 -4.28
C GLY A 564 -8.01 -23.97 -4.28
N CYS A 565 -6.71 -23.73 -4.01
CA CYS A 565 -6.08 -22.42 -4.14
C CYS A 565 -4.70 -22.51 -4.81
N LYS A 566 -4.21 -21.36 -5.26
CA LYS A 566 -2.84 -21.18 -5.75
C LYS A 566 -2.19 -20.07 -4.94
N SER A 567 -1.19 -20.40 -4.11
CA SER A 567 -0.35 -19.37 -3.48
C SER A 567 0.56 -18.72 -4.52
N TRP A 568 0.75 -17.40 -4.38
CA TRP A 568 1.69 -16.60 -5.17
C TRP A 568 2.94 -16.24 -4.38
N THR A 569 2.92 -16.47 -3.06
CA THR A 569 4.05 -16.21 -2.18
C THR A 569 5.13 -17.28 -2.37
N ASN A 570 6.37 -16.85 -2.55
CA ASN A 570 7.52 -17.74 -2.72
C ASN A 570 8.66 -17.30 -1.79
N VAL A 571 8.55 -17.67 -0.53
CA VAL A 571 9.56 -17.46 0.51
C VAL A 571 9.84 -18.78 1.23
N PRO A 572 11.01 -18.98 1.84
CA PRO A 572 11.28 -20.20 2.62
C PRO A 572 10.31 -20.29 3.81
N ARG A 573 9.65 -21.42 3.97
CA ARG A 573 8.69 -21.69 5.05
C ARG A 573 9.15 -22.78 6.01
N GLU A 574 9.87 -23.80 5.51
CA GLU A 574 10.42 -24.84 6.38
C GLU A 574 11.61 -24.28 7.17
N THR A 575 11.72 -24.64 8.45
CA THR A 575 12.78 -24.13 9.34
C THR A 575 14.17 -24.42 8.80
N GLU A 576 14.37 -25.61 8.22
CA GLU A 576 15.64 -26.03 7.60
C GLU A 576 15.99 -25.18 6.38
N ASP A 577 15.02 -24.82 5.56
CA ASP A 577 15.26 -23.98 4.38
C ASP A 577 15.55 -22.53 4.78
N ILE A 578 14.87 -22.00 5.82
CA ILE A 578 15.15 -20.68 6.39
C ILE A 578 16.62 -20.62 6.86
N GLU A 579 17.05 -21.60 7.66
CA GLU A 579 18.42 -21.65 8.18
C GLU A 579 19.46 -21.74 7.05
N ARG A 580 19.19 -22.53 6.01
CA ARG A 580 20.07 -22.66 4.83
C ARG A 580 20.12 -21.39 3.97
N VAL A 581 19.00 -20.67 3.86
CA VAL A 581 18.97 -19.37 3.16
C VAL A 581 19.75 -18.33 3.94
N MET A 582 19.59 -18.28 5.26
CA MET A 582 20.30 -17.34 6.14
C MET A 582 21.81 -17.62 6.18
N SER A 583 22.24 -18.89 6.16
CA SER A 583 23.65 -19.26 6.10
C SER A 583 24.28 -19.04 4.71
N GLY A 584 23.47 -18.76 3.68
CA GLY A 584 23.93 -18.66 2.30
C GLY A 584 24.16 -20.01 1.59
N GLU A 585 23.87 -21.14 2.24
CA GLU A 585 23.96 -22.48 1.66
C GLU A 585 22.91 -22.70 0.57
N LEU A 586 21.71 -22.12 0.74
CA LEU A 586 20.61 -22.22 -0.22
C LEU A 586 20.33 -20.88 -0.89
N VAL A 587 20.42 -20.85 -2.22
CA VAL A 587 19.92 -19.71 -3.01
C VAL A 587 18.44 -19.92 -3.27
N TRP A 588 17.60 -19.10 -2.65
CA TRP A 588 16.15 -19.14 -2.88
C TRP A 588 15.82 -18.45 -4.21
N PRO A 589 14.99 -19.06 -5.08
CA PRO A 589 14.69 -18.57 -6.44
C PRO A 589 13.85 -17.29 -6.49
#